data_29febe51162d3ec6627616571b49da92
#
_entry.id   29febe51162d3ec6627616571b49da92
#
_cell.length_a   1.000
_cell.length_b   1.000
_cell.length_c   1.000
_cell.angle_alpha   90.00
_cell.angle_beta   90.00
_cell.angle_gamma   90.00
#
_symmetry.space_group_name_H-M   'P 1'
#
loop_
_entity.id
_entity.type
_entity.pdbx_description
1 polymer ?
#
loop_
_entity_poly.entity_id
_entity_poly.type
_entity_poly.pdbx_seq_one_letter_code
_entity_poly.pdbx_strand_id
1 'polypeptide(L)'
;LTTEPSTDLPAPDMNSVVGTHDILLLTLDTLRHDVAVELAEAGRTPNLARLLPPGGWEERHSPASFTYASHLAMLAGFLPTPAAPGPHPRLFAAAFPGSVSTAPGTWTFDTADLASGLAREGYHTVCVGGTGFFNRRSELGSVLPNLFAESHWEESFGVADPHSFENQVARAVEASAAVPAEQPLFLLLNVAALHQPNWFHLPGATREDGDTRASHAAALEYVDRHLPPLLAAMSARRPCFAIVCSDHGTAYGEDGHTGHRIGHETVWTVPYTHAVLPHGHGTEESAA
;
A
#
# COMPACT_ATOMS: atom_id res chain seq x y z
N LEU A 1 6.90 26.62 -26.38
CA LEU A 1 6.75 25.46 -25.50
C LEU A 1 6.24 25.98 -24.16
N THR A 2 4.92 26.04 -24.03
CA THR A 2 4.24 26.25 -22.74
C THR A 2 4.37 24.95 -21.97
N THR A 3 5.21 24.93 -20.94
CA THR A 3 5.18 23.86 -19.95
C THR A 3 3.84 23.93 -19.22
N GLU A 4 2.98 22.95 -19.44
CA GLU A 4 1.82 22.76 -18.58
C GLU A 4 2.34 22.63 -17.13
N PRO A 5 1.67 23.23 -16.14
CA PRO A 5 2.08 23.06 -14.76
C PRO A 5 1.99 21.55 -14.43
N SER A 6 3.09 21.01 -13.89
CA SER A 6 3.09 19.63 -13.36
C SER A 6 1.94 19.48 -12.37
N THR A 7 1.12 18.46 -12.56
CA THR A 7 0.05 18.07 -11.63
C THR A 7 0.60 17.30 -10.43
N ASP A 8 1.91 17.05 -10.42
CA ASP A 8 2.57 16.28 -9.36
C ASP A 8 2.45 17.00 -8.02
N LEU A 9 2.15 16.25 -6.98
CA LEU A 9 2.22 16.73 -5.62
C LEU A 9 3.64 17.22 -5.30
N PRO A 10 3.81 18.34 -4.60
CA PRO A 10 5.13 18.76 -4.16
C PRO A 10 5.71 17.68 -3.25
N ALA A 11 6.97 17.34 -3.46
CA ALA A 11 7.66 16.38 -2.61
C ALA A 11 7.60 16.86 -1.14
N PRO A 12 7.11 16.03 -0.19
CA PRO A 12 7.03 16.43 1.21
C PRO A 12 8.43 16.59 1.81
N ASP A 13 8.61 17.60 2.65
CA ASP A 13 9.82 17.68 3.48
C ASP A 13 9.70 16.70 4.65
N MET A 14 10.27 15.52 4.48
CA MET A 14 10.23 14.48 5.50
C MET A 14 10.97 14.87 6.80
N ASN A 15 11.86 15.89 6.79
CA ASN A 15 12.47 16.39 8.01
C ASN A 15 11.45 17.12 8.90
N SER A 16 10.37 17.63 8.34
CA SER A 16 9.27 18.22 9.11
C SER A 16 8.27 17.19 9.62
N VAL A 17 8.25 16.00 9.03
CA VAL A 17 7.32 14.90 9.35
C VAL A 17 7.89 13.96 10.40
N VAL A 18 9.12 13.48 10.20
CA VAL A 18 9.75 12.49 11.07
C VAL A 18 9.91 13.05 12.50
N GLY A 19 9.46 12.27 13.47
CA GLY A 19 9.44 12.61 14.89
C GLY A 19 8.24 13.48 15.34
N THR A 20 7.54 14.15 14.43
CA THR A 20 6.40 15.04 14.74
C THR A 20 5.03 14.43 14.39
N HIS A 21 4.96 13.57 13.39
CA HIS A 21 3.73 12.94 12.89
C HIS A 21 3.79 11.43 13.06
N ASP A 22 2.63 10.79 13.20
CA ASP A 22 2.51 9.38 12.86
C ASP A 22 2.60 9.22 11.34
N ILE A 23 2.99 8.05 10.87
CA ILE A 23 3.10 7.76 9.44
C ILE A 23 2.24 6.54 9.12
N LEU A 24 1.32 6.70 8.16
CA LEU A 24 0.53 5.62 7.59
C LEU A 24 0.99 5.34 6.16
N LEU A 25 1.41 4.12 5.88
CA LEU A 25 1.62 3.63 4.51
C LEU A 25 0.53 2.61 4.20
N LEU A 26 -0.45 3.02 3.41
CA LEU A 26 -1.57 2.19 2.95
C LEU A 26 -1.28 1.73 1.52
N THR A 27 -0.94 0.46 1.35
CA THR A 27 -0.73 -0.13 0.03
C THR A 27 -1.97 -0.91 -0.41
N LEU A 28 -2.62 -0.43 -1.47
CA LEU A 28 -3.81 -1.02 -2.07
C LEU A 28 -3.37 -2.07 -3.09
N ASP A 29 -3.27 -3.33 -2.65
CA ASP A 29 -2.70 -4.42 -3.45
C ASP A 29 -3.44 -4.58 -4.78
N THR A 30 -2.70 -4.57 -5.87
CA THR A 30 -3.19 -4.65 -7.26
C THR A 30 -4.03 -3.49 -7.78
N LEU A 31 -4.19 -2.37 -7.06
CA LEU A 31 -5.04 -1.28 -7.54
C LEU A 31 -4.47 -0.63 -8.80
N ARG A 32 -5.28 -0.61 -9.84
CA ARG A 32 -5.01 0.05 -11.12
C ARG A 32 -5.26 1.56 -11.03
N HIS A 33 -4.41 2.34 -11.67
CA HIS A 33 -4.57 3.80 -11.73
C HIS A 33 -5.87 4.20 -12.44
N ASP A 34 -6.18 3.59 -13.61
CA ASP A 34 -7.37 3.91 -14.38
C ASP A 34 -8.69 3.67 -13.63
N VAL A 35 -8.73 2.61 -12.78
CA VAL A 35 -9.89 2.31 -11.94
C VAL A 35 -9.98 3.31 -10.78
N ALA A 36 -8.87 3.66 -10.17
CA ALA A 36 -8.84 4.63 -9.08
C ALA A 36 -9.33 6.02 -9.53
N VAL A 37 -8.88 6.48 -10.70
CA VAL A 37 -9.30 7.76 -11.29
C VAL A 37 -10.79 7.73 -11.65
N GLU A 38 -11.25 6.71 -12.38
CA GLU A 38 -12.66 6.58 -12.77
C GLU A 38 -13.60 6.65 -11.57
N LEU A 39 -13.29 5.91 -10.49
CA LEU A 39 -14.16 5.89 -9.31
C LEU A 39 -14.12 7.21 -8.52
N ALA A 40 -12.97 7.87 -8.46
CA ALA A 40 -12.84 9.17 -7.82
C ALA A 40 -13.65 10.24 -8.59
N GLU A 41 -13.52 10.30 -9.92
CA GLU A 41 -14.27 11.22 -10.77
C GLU A 41 -15.78 10.97 -10.72
N ALA A 42 -16.19 9.71 -10.60
CA ALA A 42 -17.59 9.32 -10.42
C ALA A 42 -18.13 9.55 -9.00
N GLY A 43 -17.31 10.02 -8.05
CA GLY A 43 -17.69 10.22 -6.65
C GLY A 43 -18.00 8.92 -5.89
N ARG A 44 -17.50 7.78 -6.37
CA ARG A 44 -17.78 6.45 -5.82
C ARG A 44 -16.81 6.05 -4.70
N THR A 45 -15.75 6.84 -4.47
CA THR A 45 -14.76 6.66 -3.39
C THR A 45 -14.62 7.93 -2.55
N PRO A 46 -15.70 8.38 -1.87
CA PRO A 46 -15.74 9.66 -1.17
C PRO A 46 -14.77 9.77 0.01
N ASN A 47 -14.40 8.67 0.66
CA ASN A 47 -13.48 8.67 1.78
C ASN A 47 -12.02 8.78 1.33
N LEU A 48 -11.63 8.07 0.27
CA LEU A 48 -10.33 8.24 -0.38
C LEU A 48 -10.20 9.62 -1.00
N ALA A 49 -11.28 10.16 -1.59
CA ALA A 49 -11.28 11.49 -2.19
C ALA A 49 -10.88 12.61 -1.19
N ARG A 50 -11.11 12.44 0.11
CA ARG A 50 -10.66 13.38 1.16
C ARG A 50 -9.13 13.45 1.31
N LEU A 51 -8.42 12.45 0.80
CA LEU A 51 -6.96 12.38 0.82
C LEU A 51 -6.33 12.87 -0.47
N LEU A 52 -7.14 13.13 -1.50
CA LEU A 52 -6.65 13.53 -2.81
C LEU A 52 -6.44 15.05 -2.88
N PRO A 53 -5.38 15.50 -3.59
CA PRO A 53 -5.23 16.90 -3.95
C PRO A 53 -6.28 17.28 -5.01
N PRO A 54 -6.44 18.58 -5.32
CA PRO A 54 -7.36 19.05 -6.35
C PRO A 54 -7.18 18.41 -7.73
N GLY A 55 -5.99 17.88 -8.04
CA GLY A 55 -5.67 17.17 -9.28
C GLY A 55 -6.08 15.69 -9.30
N GLY A 56 -6.61 15.16 -8.19
CA GLY A 56 -6.96 13.73 -8.09
C GLY A 56 -5.76 12.82 -7.79
N TRP A 57 -5.85 11.57 -8.22
CA TRP A 57 -4.77 10.59 -8.10
C TRP A 57 -3.59 10.95 -8.99
N GLU A 58 -2.41 10.87 -8.44
CA GLU A 58 -1.17 11.00 -9.17
C GLU A 58 -0.81 9.65 -9.82
N GLU A 59 -0.42 9.68 -11.10
CA GLU A 59 0.07 8.50 -11.79
C GLU A 59 1.53 8.24 -11.41
N ARG A 60 1.82 7.02 -11.00
CA ARG A 60 3.18 6.55 -10.70
C ARG A 60 3.47 5.22 -11.37
N HIS A 61 4.74 4.96 -11.62
CA HIS A 61 5.23 3.67 -12.06
C HIS A 61 5.56 2.82 -10.84
N SER A 62 4.95 1.63 -10.72
CA SER A 62 5.27 0.71 -9.62
C SER A 62 6.72 0.20 -9.74
N PRO A 63 7.40 -0.06 -8.62
CA PRO A 63 8.78 -0.53 -8.67
C PRO A 63 8.93 -1.98 -9.15
N ALA A 64 7.84 -2.76 -9.12
CA ALA A 64 7.81 -4.13 -9.61
C ALA A 64 6.37 -4.54 -9.98
N SER A 65 6.20 -5.75 -10.51
CA SER A 65 4.93 -6.27 -11.00
C SER A 65 4.25 -7.26 -10.05
N PHE A 66 4.67 -7.31 -8.78
CA PHE A 66 4.05 -8.14 -7.73
C PHE A 66 4.47 -7.69 -6.34
N THR A 67 3.66 -8.03 -5.34
CA THR A 67 3.68 -7.53 -3.97
C THR A 67 5.04 -7.56 -3.30
N TYR A 68 5.71 -8.72 -3.30
CA TYR A 68 6.97 -8.87 -2.55
C TYR A 68 8.06 -7.94 -3.07
N ALA A 69 8.29 -7.92 -4.38
CA ALA A 69 9.35 -7.10 -4.97
C ALA A 69 9.05 -5.61 -4.86
N SER A 70 7.78 -5.21 -5.02
CA SER A 70 7.37 -3.81 -4.87
C SER A 70 7.57 -3.32 -3.43
N HIS A 71 7.12 -4.07 -2.44
CA HIS A 71 7.29 -3.69 -1.02
C HIS A 71 8.78 -3.66 -0.61
N LEU A 72 9.60 -4.61 -1.10
CA LEU A 72 11.04 -4.54 -0.85
C LEU A 72 11.66 -3.26 -1.42
N ALA A 73 11.30 -2.88 -2.64
CA ALA A 73 11.84 -1.66 -3.25
C ALA A 73 11.35 -0.39 -2.51
N MET A 74 10.07 -0.33 -2.15
CA MET A 74 9.52 0.79 -1.37
C MET A 74 10.17 0.92 0.00
N LEU A 75 10.35 -0.20 0.72
CA LEU A 75 10.96 -0.18 2.06
C LEU A 75 12.47 0.04 1.99
N ALA A 76 13.15 -0.39 0.92
CA ALA A 76 14.56 -0.10 0.68
C ALA A 76 14.81 1.35 0.23
N GLY A 77 13.80 2.01 -0.33
CA GLY A 77 13.87 3.39 -0.78
C GLY A 77 14.61 3.61 -2.10
N PHE A 78 14.72 2.59 -2.97
CA PHE A 78 15.30 2.75 -4.29
C PHE A 78 14.64 1.84 -5.35
N LEU A 79 14.76 2.25 -6.60
CA LEU A 79 14.28 1.43 -7.72
C LEU A 79 15.28 0.31 -8.05
N PRO A 80 14.83 -0.95 -8.11
CA PRO A 80 15.71 -2.08 -8.39
C PRO A 80 16.13 -2.19 -9.85
N THR A 81 15.50 -1.44 -10.75
CA THR A 81 15.77 -1.45 -12.19
C THR A 81 16.35 -0.11 -12.63
N PRO A 82 17.55 -0.09 -13.26
CA PRO A 82 18.11 1.13 -13.81
C PRO A 82 17.24 1.70 -14.92
N ALA A 83 17.15 3.03 -15.01
CA ALA A 83 16.44 3.73 -16.07
C ALA A 83 17.19 3.73 -17.42
N ALA A 84 18.51 3.51 -17.41
CA ALA A 84 19.31 3.49 -18.65
C ALA A 84 19.03 2.20 -19.44
N PRO A 85 18.89 2.28 -20.78
CA PRO A 85 18.67 1.09 -21.60
C PRO A 85 19.91 0.18 -21.65
N GLY A 86 19.69 -1.12 -21.86
CA GLY A 86 20.74 -2.12 -22.00
C GLY A 86 20.71 -3.20 -20.92
N PRO A 87 21.61 -4.19 -21.00
CA PRO A 87 21.71 -5.22 -19.99
C PRO A 87 22.34 -4.66 -18.72
N HIS A 88 21.74 -4.94 -17.57
CA HIS A 88 22.21 -4.49 -16.27
C HIS A 88 22.46 -5.68 -15.34
N PRO A 89 23.43 -5.57 -14.42
CA PRO A 89 23.60 -6.56 -13.38
C PRO A 89 22.37 -6.53 -12.44
N ARG A 90 22.17 -7.62 -11.69
CA ARG A 90 21.20 -7.63 -10.62
C ARG A 90 21.63 -6.59 -9.58
N LEU A 91 20.79 -5.57 -9.36
CA LEU A 91 21.12 -4.49 -8.42
C LEU A 91 20.67 -4.80 -6.99
N PHE A 92 19.67 -5.66 -6.83
CA PHE A 92 19.03 -5.85 -5.54
C PHE A 92 18.59 -7.30 -5.35
N ALA A 93 18.80 -7.83 -4.14
CA ALA A 93 18.24 -9.09 -3.67
C ALA A 93 18.08 -9.07 -2.15
N ALA A 94 17.02 -9.68 -1.64
CA ALA A 94 16.86 -9.89 -0.20
C ALA A 94 17.74 -11.06 0.25
N ALA A 95 18.41 -10.89 1.39
CA ALA A 95 19.06 -11.97 2.12
C ALA A 95 18.10 -12.45 3.21
N PHE A 96 17.75 -13.74 3.20
CA PHE A 96 16.93 -14.39 4.23
C PHE A 96 17.34 -15.85 4.35
N PRO A 97 17.02 -16.55 5.45
CA PRO A 97 17.32 -17.97 5.58
C PRO A 97 16.77 -18.79 4.41
N GLY A 98 17.61 -19.57 3.74
CA GLY A 98 17.26 -20.33 2.55
C GLY A 98 17.40 -19.57 1.23
N SER A 99 17.73 -18.28 1.22
CA SER A 99 18.04 -17.55 -0.01
C SER A 99 19.39 -18.01 -0.60
N VAL A 100 19.47 -18.04 -1.93
CA VAL A 100 20.73 -18.29 -2.63
C VAL A 100 21.58 -17.03 -2.61
N SER A 101 22.89 -17.17 -2.49
CA SER A 101 23.83 -16.06 -2.52
C SER A 101 23.68 -15.24 -3.81
N THR A 102 23.94 -13.96 -3.69
CA THR A 102 23.87 -12.98 -4.76
C THR A 102 25.16 -13.00 -5.60
N ALA A 103 25.05 -12.59 -6.87
CA ALA A 103 26.22 -12.38 -7.71
C ALA A 103 27.02 -11.12 -7.26
N PRO A 104 28.32 -11.01 -7.63
CA PRO A 104 29.07 -9.77 -7.42
C PRO A 104 28.35 -8.55 -7.99
N GLY A 105 28.34 -7.44 -7.25
CA GLY A 105 27.66 -6.20 -7.66
C GLY A 105 26.16 -6.18 -7.37
N THR A 106 25.61 -7.20 -6.71
CA THR A 106 24.22 -7.21 -6.23
C THR A 106 24.16 -6.67 -4.82
N TRP A 107 23.30 -5.69 -4.60
CA TRP A 107 23.00 -5.17 -3.27
C TRP A 107 22.10 -6.16 -2.52
N THR A 108 22.41 -6.39 -1.27
CA THR A 108 21.55 -7.16 -0.36
C THR A 108 20.80 -6.20 0.57
N PHE A 109 19.63 -6.64 1.04
CA PHE A 109 18.81 -5.88 1.97
C PHE A 109 19.33 -6.10 3.40
N ASP A 110 20.52 -5.58 3.67
CA ASP A 110 21.26 -5.72 4.94
C ASP A 110 21.53 -4.37 5.64
N THR A 111 21.04 -3.28 5.04
CA THR A 111 21.12 -1.93 5.59
C THR A 111 19.78 -1.51 6.20
N ALA A 112 19.74 -0.34 6.83
CA ALA A 112 18.49 0.19 7.37
C ALA A 112 17.47 0.41 6.25
N ASP A 113 16.40 -0.35 6.30
CA ASP A 113 15.16 -0.12 5.56
C ASP A 113 14.34 1.00 6.21
N LEU A 114 13.23 1.37 5.59
CA LEU A 114 12.35 2.44 6.08
C LEU A 114 11.85 2.15 7.52
N ALA A 115 11.40 0.92 7.79
CA ALA A 115 10.89 0.57 9.11
C ALA A 115 12.00 0.61 10.18
N SER A 116 13.16 0.04 9.88
CA SER A 116 14.32 0.08 10.78
C SER A 116 14.86 1.51 10.98
N GLY A 117 14.82 2.34 9.94
CA GLY A 117 15.21 3.75 10.00
C GLY A 117 14.28 4.53 10.93
N LEU A 118 12.97 4.41 10.73
CA LEU A 118 11.97 5.05 11.59
C LEU A 118 12.02 4.54 13.04
N ALA A 119 12.28 3.24 13.26
CA ALA A 119 12.48 2.72 14.61
C ALA A 119 13.67 3.37 15.34
N ARG A 120 14.75 3.70 14.63
CA ARG A 120 15.89 4.45 15.19
C ARG A 120 15.53 5.90 15.56
N GLU A 121 14.54 6.47 14.87
CA GLU A 121 13.97 7.79 15.18
C GLU A 121 12.85 7.72 16.25
N GLY A 122 12.71 6.57 16.93
CA GLY A 122 11.80 6.39 18.07
C GLY A 122 10.39 5.92 17.71
N TYR A 123 10.10 5.63 16.44
CA TYR A 123 8.80 5.11 16.05
C TYR A 123 8.59 3.68 16.56
N HIS A 124 7.38 3.40 17.04
CA HIS A 124 6.89 2.03 17.06
C HIS A 124 6.46 1.65 15.65
N THR A 125 6.95 0.53 15.13
CA THR A 125 6.68 0.13 13.74
C THR A 125 5.77 -1.08 13.71
N VAL A 126 4.61 -0.94 13.06
CA VAL A 126 3.57 -1.96 12.97
C VAL A 126 3.30 -2.30 11.52
N CYS A 127 3.16 -3.59 11.21
CA CYS A 127 2.76 -4.10 9.92
C CYS A 127 1.48 -4.92 10.05
N VAL A 128 0.44 -4.56 9.29
CA VAL A 128 -0.77 -5.38 9.11
C VAL A 128 -0.79 -5.87 7.66
N GLY A 129 -0.45 -7.15 7.47
CA GLY A 129 -0.34 -7.74 6.14
C GLY A 129 -1.64 -8.38 5.67
N GLY A 130 -1.89 -8.36 4.36
CA GLY A 130 -3.03 -9.03 3.74
C GLY A 130 -2.64 -10.24 2.91
N THR A 131 -1.56 -10.15 2.13
CA THR A 131 -1.16 -11.23 1.24
C THR A 131 -0.24 -12.25 1.91
N GLY A 132 0.01 -13.36 1.20
CA GLY A 132 0.86 -14.45 1.70
C GLY A 132 2.31 -14.06 1.99
N PHE A 133 2.79 -12.93 1.45
CA PHE A 133 4.13 -12.41 1.73
C PHE A 133 4.29 -11.80 3.14
N PHE A 134 3.20 -11.71 3.89
CA PHE A 134 3.18 -11.21 5.26
C PHE A 134 2.78 -12.28 6.30
N ASN A 135 2.53 -13.53 5.88
CA ASN A 135 1.85 -14.54 6.68
C ASN A 135 2.73 -15.30 7.69
N ARG A 136 4.05 -15.10 7.66
CA ARG A 136 5.04 -15.81 8.51
C ARG A 136 4.98 -17.35 8.45
N ARG A 137 4.30 -17.92 7.45
CA ARG A 137 4.18 -19.39 7.29
C ARG A 137 5.33 -20.00 6.49
N SER A 138 6.23 -19.16 5.97
CA SER A 138 7.43 -19.56 5.23
C SER A 138 8.54 -18.55 5.46
N GLU A 139 9.77 -18.91 5.10
CA GLU A 139 10.92 -17.99 5.16
C GLU A 139 10.63 -16.72 4.32
N LEU A 140 10.11 -16.89 3.11
CA LEU A 140 9.74 -15.78 2.24
C LEU A 140 8.61 -14.93 2.85
N GLY A 141 7.58 -15.56 3.42
CA GLY A 141 6.46 -14.87 4.08
C GLY A 141 6.83 -14.18 5.38
N SER A 142 8.07 -14.36 5.85
CA SER A 142 8.61 -13.74 7.06
C SER A 142 9.50 -12.53 6.78
N VAL A 143 9.99 -12.34 5.55
CA VAL A 143 10.96 -11.28 5.22
C VAL A 143 10.39 -9.89 5.51
N LEU A 144 9.25 -9.55 4.91
CA LEU A 144 8.63 -8.23 5.08
C LEU A 144 8.16 -7.96 6.52
N PRO A 145 7.40 -8.87 7.17
CA PRO A 145 6.93 -8.62 8.54
C PRO A 145 8.06 -8.57 9.58
N ASN A 146 9.22 -9.20 9.33
CA ASN A 146 10.35 -9.15 10.25
C ASN A 146 11.11 -7.79 10.25
N LEU A 147 10.82 -6.89 9.32
CA LEU A 147 11.37 -5.54 9.32
C LEU A 147 10.71 -4.65 10.39
N PHE A 148 9.56 -5.04 10.92
CA PHE A 148 8.75 -4.28 11.87
C PHE A 148 8.89 -4.82 13.29
N ALA A 149 8.76 -3.95 14.28
CA ALA A 149 8.75 -4.33 15.68
C ALA A 149 7.54 -5.21 16.01
N GLU A 150 6.41 -4.95 15.36
CA GLU A 150 5.16 -5.69 15.51
C GLU A 150 4.54 -5.99 14.15
N SER A 151 4.02 -7.20 13.96
CA SER A 151 3.35 -7.55 12.72
C SER A 151 2.20 -8.51 12.93
N HIS A 152 1.12 -8.31 12.17
CA HIS A 152 -0.11 -9.06 12.25
C HIS A 152 -0.48 -9.63 10.88
N TRP A 153 -0.88 -10.88 10.88
CA TRP A 153 -1.49 -11.56 9.76
C TRP A 153 -2.40 -12.69 10.27
N GLU A 154 -3.59 -12.75 9.72
CA GLU A 154 -4.55 -13.82 9.97
C GLU A 154 -5.19 -14.25 8.64
N GLU A 155 -5.79 -15.44 8.57
CA GLU A 155 -6.47 -15.88 7.34
C GLU A 155 -7.59 -14.94 6.94
N SER A 156 -8.30 -14.38 7.93
CA SER A 156 -9.34 -13.38 7.74
C SER A 156 -8.86 -12.03 7.16
N PHE A 157 -7.54 -11.80 7.07
CA PHE A 157 -6.95 -10.63 6.39
C PHE A 157 -6.62 -10.92 4.93
N GLY A 158 -6.69 -12.21 4.54
CA GLY A 158 -6.23 -12.68 3.25
C GLY A 158 -7.18 -12.41 2.11
N VAL A 159 -6.67 -12.56 0.89
CA VAL A 159 -7.36 -12.28 -0.38
C VAL A 159 -8.66 -13.06 -0.60
N ALA A 160 -8.85 -14.19 0.09
CA ALA A 160 -10.03 -15.03 -0.06
C ALA A 160 -11.19 -14.68 0.90
N ASP A 161 -10.97 -13.77 1.84
CA ASP A 161 -11.99 -13.34 2.80
C ASP A 161 -12.70 -12.07 2.31
N PRO A 162 -14.03 -12.11 2.10
CA PRO A 162 -14.78 -10.94 1.64
C PRO A 162 -14.83 -9.78 2.65
N HIS A 163 -14.46 -10.02 3.91
CA HIS A 163 -14.37 -9.04 4.98
C HIS A 163 -12.92 -8.69 5.35
N SER A 164 -11.95 -9.04 4.48
CA SER A 164 -10.52 -8.92 4.78
C SER A 164 -10.11 -7.52 5.24
N PHE A 165 -10.60 -6.47 4.58
CA PHE A 165 -10.23 -5.11 4.93
C PHE A 165 -10.86 -4.63 6.25
N GLU A 166 -12.10 -4.99 6.54
CA GLU A 166 -12.74 -4.71 7.85
C GLU A 166 -11.93 -5.34 8.99
N ASN A 167 -11.51 -6.59 8.81
CA ASN A 167 -10.69 -7.32 9.79
C ASN A 167 -9.30 -6.68 9.95
N GLN A 168 -8.68 -6.27 8.84
CA GLN A 168 -7.40 -5.55 8.86
C GLN A 168 -7.50 -4.20 9.55
N VAL A 169 -8.57 -3.42 9.27
CA VAL A 169 -8.82 -2.13 9.92
C VAL A 169 -9.03 -2.31 11.41
N ALA A 170 -9.84 -3.28 11.83
CA ALA A 170 -10.05 -3.54 13.26
C ALA A 170 -8.73 -3.84 13.98
N ARG A 171 -7.87 -4.67 13.39
CA ARG A 171 -6.54 -4.98 13.95
C ARG A 171 -5.62 -3.75 13.96
N ALA A 172 -5.61 -2.96 12.89
CA ALA A 172 -4.79 -1.75 12.80
C ALA A 172 -5.21 -0.71 13.85
N VAL A 173 -6.50 -0.54 14.07
CA VAL A 173 -7.04 0.34 15.13
C VAL A 173 -6.61 -0.13 16.51
N GLU A 174 -6.76 -1.44 16.79
CA GLU A 174 -6.34 -2.04 18.07
C GLU A 174 -4.84 -1.86 18.31
N ALA A 175 -4.01 -2.21 17.34
CA ALA A 175 -2.55 -2.04 17.44
C ALA A 175 -2.15 -0.58 17.63
N SER A 176 -2.78 0.34 16.89
CA SER A 176 -2.52 1.77 17.03
C SER A 176 -2.88 2.30 18.43
N ALA A 177 -3.99 1.83 18.99
CA ALA A 177 -4.44 2.23 20.33
C ALA A 177 -3.52 1.70 21.44
N ALA A 178 -2.81 0.60 21.21
CA ALA A 178 -1.87 0.03 22.18
C ALA A 178 -0.55 0.82 22.29
N VAL A 179 -0.21 1.63 21.29
CA VAL A 179 1.00 2.46 21.29
C VAL A 179 0.73 3.77 22.05
N PRO A 180 1.57 4.15 23.06
CA PRO A 180 1.41 5.41 23.79
C PRO A 180 1.35 6.61 22.83
N ALA A 181 0.52 7.61 23.15
CA ALA A 181 0.34 8.78 22.29
C ALA A 181 1.63 9.60 22.10
N GLU A 182 2.55 9.54 23.07
CA GLU A 182 3.85 10.23 23.04
C GLU A 182 4.82 9.55 22.07
N GLN A 183 4.65 8.25 21.82
CA GLN A 183 5.50 7.49 20.90
C GLN A 183 4.94 7.59 19.47
N PRO A 184 5.72 8.07 18.49
CA PRO A 184 5.27 8.10 17.11
C PRO A 184 5.09 6.67 16.57
N LEU A 185 4.12 6.52 15.68
CA LEU A 185 3.75 5.24 15.07
C LEU A 185 4.04 5.28 13.56
N PHE A 186 4.70 4.24 13.06
CA PHE A 186 4.71 3.89 11.64
C PHE A 186 3.84 2.65 11.42
N LEU A 187 2.72 2.81 10.74
CA LEU A 187 1.81 1.73 10.37
C LEU A 187 1.88 1.48 8.88
N LEU A 188 2.29 0.26 8.49
CA LEU A 188 2.09 -0.26 7.14
C LEU A 188 0.88 -1.18 7.14
N LEU A 189 -0.06 -0.95 6.23
CA LEU A 189 -1.21 -1.81 5.99
C LEU A 189 -1.25 -2.21 4.51
N ASN A 190 -1.04 -3.51 4.23
CA ASN A 190 -1.18 -4.08 2.89
C ASN A 190 -2.61 -4.59 2.71
N VAL A 191 -3.42 -3.85 1.95
CA VAL A 191 -4.85 -4.14 1.73
C VAL A 191 -5.02 -5.23 0.70
N ALA A 192 -5.53 -6.39 1.11
CA ALA A 192 -5.68 -7.56 0.25
C ALA A 192 -6.99 -7.58 -0.57
N ALA A 193 -7.98 -6.79 -0.20
CA ALA A 193 -9.35 -6.89 -0.73
C ALA A 193 -9.47 -6.68 -2.25
N LEU A 194 -8.53 -5.93 -2.86
CA LEU A 194 -8.52 -5.69 -4.30
C LEU A 194 -7.84 -6.81 -5.09
N HIS A 195 -6.95 -7.57 -4.40
CA HIS A 195 -6.26 -8.71 -5.03
C HIS A 195 -7.26 -9.80 -5.43
N GLN A 196 -6.99 -10.48 -6.53
CA GLN A 196 -7.78 -11.63 -6.96
C GLN A 196 -7.66 -12.81 -5.97
N PRO A 197 -8.78 -13.49 -5.63
CA PRO A 197 -10.12 -13.29 -6.14
C PRO A 197 -10.83 -12.08 -5.50
N ASN A 198 -11.56 -11.31 -6.31
CA ASN A 198 -12.34 -10.16 -5.85
C ASN A 198 -13.78 -10.14 -6.40
N TRP A 199 -14.18 -11.19 -7.14
CA TRP A 199 -15.51 -11.32 -7.74
C TRP A 199 -16.64 -11.13 -6.71
N PHE A 200 -16.44 -11.56 -5.47
CA PHE A 200 -17.46 -11.51 -4.41
C PHE A 200 -17.80 -10.09 -3.93
N HIS A 201 -17.01 -9.08 -4.28
CA HIS A 201 -17.34 -7.68 -4.01
C HIS A 201 -18.34 -7.11 -5.02
N LEU A 202 -18.47 -7.72 -6.21
CA LEU A 202 -19.44 -7.28 -7.21
C LEU A 202 -20.83 -7.90 -6.93
N PRO A 203 -21.87 -7.09 -6.62
CA PRO A 203 -23.19 -7.61 -6.35
C PRO A 203 -23.74 -8.47 -7.50
N GLY A 204 -24.14 -9.68 -7.17
CA GLY A 204 -24.69 -10.65 -8.12
C GLY A 204 -23.66 -11.46 -8.92
N ALA A 205 -22.36 -11.15 -8.81
CA ALA A 205 -21.32 -11.98 -9.42
C ALA A 205 -21.15 -13.30 -8.66
N THR A 206 -20.80 -14.33 -9.40
CA THR A 206 -20.52 -15.66 -8.89
C THR A 206 -19.05 -16.04 -9.11
N ARG A 207 -18.60 -17.11 -8.48
CA ARG A 207 -17.23 -17.61 -8.68
C ARG A 207 -16.98 -18.03 -10.13
N GLU A 208 -18.00 -18.50 -10.83
CA GLU A 208 -17.93 -18.95 -12.22
C GLU A 208 -17.75 -17.75 -13.18
N ASP A 209 -18.25 -16.57 -12.82
CA ASP A 209 -18.02 -15.34 -13.59
C ASP A 209 -16.57 -14.86 -13.50
N GLY A 210 -15.87 -15.27 -12.45
CA GLY A 210 -14.48 -14.91 -12.19
C GLY A 210 -14.29 -13.44 -11.84
N ASP A 211 -13.03 -13.04 -11.80
CA ASP A 211 -12.63 -11.68 -11.50
C ASP A 211 -12.65 -10.80 -12.75
N THR A 212 -13.15 -9.60 -12.62
CA THR A 212 -13.30 -8.63 -13.71
C THR A 212 -12.85 -7.25 -13.28
N ARG A 213 -12.67 -6.34 -14.24
CA ARG A 213 -12.43 -4.92 -13.92
C ARG A 213 -13.60 -4.33 -13.09
N ALA A 214 -14.82 -4.80 -13.30
CA ALA A 214 -15.99 -4.38 -12.52
C ALA A 214 -15.93 -4.88 -11.07
N SER A 215 -15.51 -6.11 -10.84
CA SER A 215 -15.33 -6.63 -9.48
C SER A 215 -14.17 -5.95 -8.75
N HIS A 216 -13.11 -5.57 -9.48
CA HIS A 216 -12.01 -4.77 -8.94
C HIS A 216 -12.48 -3.35 -8.52
N ALA A 217 -13.32 -2.71 -9.33
CA ALA A 217 -13.94 -1.43 -8.98
C ALA A 217 -14.83 -1.56 -7.73
N ALA A 218 -15.65 -2.62 -7.65
CA ALA A 218 -16.49 -2.88 -6.48
C ALA A 218 -15.66 -3.16 -5.22
N ALA A 219 -14.50 -3.82 -5.36
CA ALA A 219 -13.56 -4.01 -4.26
C ALA A 219 -12.96 -2.69 -3.75
N LEU A 220 -12.67 -1.73 -4.63
CA LEU A 220 -12.22 -0.40 -4.22
C LEU A 220 -13.30 0.38 -3.48
N GLU A 221 -14.56 0.27 -3.91
CA GLU A 221 -15.68 0.86 -3.18
C GLU A 221 -15.88 0.23 -1.80
N TYR A 222 -15.67 -1.08 -1.69
CA TYR A 222 -15.68 -1.78 -0.42
C TYR A 222 -14.57 -1.24 0.50
N VAL A 223 -13.36 -1.10 0.00
CA VAL A 223 -12.24 -0.52 0.77
C VAL A 223 -12.56 0.91 1.20
N ASP A 224 -13.02 1.75 0.29
CA ASP A 224 -13.40 3.14 0.60
C ASP A 224 -14.42 3.23 1.74
N ARG A 225 -15.45 2.37 1.70
CA ARG A 225 -16.52 2.34 2.71
C ARG A 225 -16.01 2.01 4.11
N HIS A 226 -15.00 1.14 4.21
CA HIS A 226 -14.47 0.67 5.50
C HIS A 226 -13.18 1.38 5.95
N LEU A 227 -12.71 2.39 5.20
CA LEU A 227 -11.52 3.17 5.50
C LEU A 227 -11.68 4.15 6.71
N PRO A 228 -12.83 4.80 6.94
CA PRO A 228 -12.96 5.87 7.93
C PRO A 228 -12.48 5.53 9.35
N PRO A 229 -12.74 4.33 9.92
CA PRO A 229 -12.26 4.01 11.27
C PRO A 229 -10.74 4.04 11.39
N LEU A 230 -10.01 3.63 10.35
CA LEU A 230 -8.55 3.69 10.32
C LEU A 230 -8.06 5.14 10.33
N LEU A 231 -8.61 5.98 9.45
CA LEU A 231 -8.22 7.40 9.37
C LEU A 231 -8.52 8.14 10.68
N ALA A 232 -9.68 7.87 11.29
CA ALA A 232 -10.06 8.43 12.58
C ALA A 232 -9.11 7.98 13.69
N ALA A 233 -8.75 6.71 13.76
CA ALA A 233 -7.82 6.20 14.76
C ALA A 233 -6.43 6.81 14.62
N MET A 234 -5.93 6.96 13.40
CA MET A 234 -4.61 7.58 13.15
C MET A 234 -4.62 9.06 13.54
N SER A 235 -5.63 9.82 13.12
CA SER A 235 -5.71 11.26 13.43
C SER A 235 -6.01 11.55 14.91
N ALA A 236 -6.63 10.63 15.63
CA ALA A 236 -6.90 10.79 17.07
C ALA A 236 -5.63 10.74 17.93
N ARG A 237 -4.55 10.14 17.44
CA ARG A 237 -3.29 10.00 18.16
C ARG A 237 -2.40 11.24 18.05
N ARG A 238 -2.11 11.64 16.83
CA ARG A 238 -1.19 12.73 16.45
C ARG A 238 -1.55 13.20 15.04
N PRO A 239 -1.01 14.34 14.55
CA PRO A 239 -1.02 14.57 13.11
C PRO A 239 -0.42 13.35 12.40
N CYS A 240 -1.05 12.90 11.33
CA CYS A 240 -0.61 11.70 10.61
C CYS A 240 -0.27 12.03 9.16
N PHE A 241 0.94 11.69 8.72
CA PHE A 241 1.31 11.73 7.32
C PHE A 241 0.90 10.41 6.67
N ALA A 242 -0.15 10.46 5.87
CA ALA A 242 -0.69 9.29 5.18
C ALA A 242 -0.18 9.25 3.74
N ILE A 243 0.38 8.12 3.34
CA ILE A 243 0.71 7.76 1.96
C ILE A 243 -0.25 6.66 1.55
N VAL A 244 -0.97 6.86 0.44
CA VAL A 244 -1.85 5.86 -0.16
C VAL A 244 -1.39 5.60 -1.59
N CYS A 245 -1.02 4.37 -1.87
CA CYS A 245 -0.55 3.97 -3.19
C CYS A 245 -0.90 2.52 -3.48
N SER A 246 -0.73 2.10 -4.73
CA SER A 246 -0.70 0.67 -5.04
C SER A 246 0.74 0.19 -5.19
N ASP A 247 0.96 -1.06 -4.86
CA ASP A 247 2.24 -1.75 -5.06
C ASP A 247 2.42 -2.24 -6.51
N HIS A 248 1.36 -2.60 -7.18
CA HIS A 248 1.24 -2.91 -8.61
C HIS A 248 -0.23 -2.99 -9.02
N GLY A 249 -0.51 -3.00 -10.30
CA GLY A 249 -1.84 -3.27 -10.86
C GLY A 249 -2.04 -4.72 -11.25
N THR A 250 -3.09 -4.97 -12.04
CA THR A 250 -3.44 -6.30 -12.56
C THR A 250 -4.20 -6.18 -13.87
N ALA A 251 -4.05 -7.15 -14.78
CA ALA A 251 -4.77 -7.23 -16.04
C ALA A 251 -5.98 -8.16 -15.93
N TYR A 252 -7.05 -7.83 -16.65
CA TYR A 252 -8.30 -8.58 -16.72
C TYR A 252 -8.65 -9.03 -18.15
N GLY A 253 -7.65 -9.19 -19.00
CA GLY A 253 -7.81 -9.62 -20.40
C GLY A 253 -7.18 -8.66 -21.41
N GLU A 254 -6.64 -7.54 -20.94
CA GLU A 254 -5.99 -6.53 -21.80
C GLU A 254 -4.83 -7.20 -22.57
N ASP A 255 -4.80 -6.99 -23.88
CA ASP A 255 -3.81 -7.57 -24.81
C ASP A 255 -3.62 -9.11 -24.65
N GLY A 256 -4.67 -9.80 -24.15
CA GLY A 256 -4.65 -11.25 -23.89
C GLY A 256 -3.97 -11.62 -22.57
N HIS A 257 -3.65 -10.65 -21.70
CA HIS A 257 -3.04 -10.87 -20.41
C HIS A 257 -4.05 -10.88 -19.27
N THR A 258 -3.80 -11.71 -18.25
CA THR A 258 -4.58 -11.74 -17.00
C THR A 258 -3.64 -11.81 -15.79
N GLY A 259 -4.05 -11.17 -14.70
CA GLY A 259 -3.27 -11.15 -13.47
C GLY A 259 -2.11 -10.15 -13.51
N HIS A 260 -1.10 -10.42 -12.71
CA HIS A 260 0.10 -9.60 -12.54
C HIS A 260 1.36 -10.47 -12.76
N ARG A 261 2.57 -9.94 -12.47
CA ARG A 261 3.88 -10.53 -12.81
C ARG A 261 4.17 -10.50 -14.30
N ILE A 262 3.61 -9.55 -14.99
CA ILE A 262 3.77 -9.30 -16.41
C ILE A 262 4.22 -7.86 -16.64
N GLY A 263 4.92 -7.63 -17.74
CA GLY A 263 5.31 -6.31 -18.19
C GLY A 263 4.19 -5.66 -18.99
N HIS A 264 3.21 -5.05 -18.33
CA HIS A 264 2.07 -4.42 -18.98
C HIS A 264 1.69 -3.14 -18.24
N GLU A 265 1.19 -2.12 -18.96
CA GLU A 265 0.86 -0.82 -18.38
C GLU A 265 -0.18 -0.92 -17.26
N THR A 266 -1.19 -1.79 -17.38
CA THR A 266 -2.19 -2.03 -16.32
C THR A 266 -1.60 -2.60 -15.02
N VAL A 267 -0.34 -3.04 -15.06
CA VAL A 267 0.36 -3.62 -13.90
C VAL A 267 1.33 -2.63 -13.29
N TRP A 268 2.06 -1.84 -14.09
CA TRP A 268 3.02 -0.89 -13.53
C TRP A 268 2.51 0.54 -13.37
N THR A 269 1.35 0.90 -13.99
CA THR A 269 0.74 2.21 -13.81
C THR A 269 -0.19 2.19 -12.61
N VAL A 270 0.22 2.85 -11.53
CA VAL A 270 -0.42 2.78 -10.22
C VAL A 270 -0.82 4.15 -9.69
N PRO A 271 -1.90 4.24 -8.88
CA PRO A 271 -2.29 5.48 -8.22
C PRO A 271 -1.39 5.76 -7.00
N TYR A 272 -1.16 7.04 -6.77
CA TYR A 272 -0.46 7.55 -5.60
C TYR A 272 -1.11 8.83 -5.09
N THR A 273 -1.14 8.97 -3.77
CA THR A 273 -1.40 10.25 -3.09
C THR A 273 -0.73 10.27 -1.73
N HIS A 274 -0.54 11.46 -1.19
CA HIS A 274 -0.20 11.66 0.21
C HIS A 274 -0.95 12.87 0.79
N ALA A 275 -1.24 12.81 2.07
CA ALA A 275 -1.93 13.87 2.78
C ALA A 275 -1.49 13.93 4.24
N VAL A 276 -1.63 15.08 4.86
CA VAL A 276 -1.52 15.22 6.31
C VAL A 276 -2.92 15.23 6.90
N LEU A 277 -3.21 14.25 7.75
CA LEU A 277 -4.40 14.21 8.58
C LEU A 277 -4.10 15.04 9.85
N PRO A 278 -4.79 16.17 10.09
CA PRO A 278 -4.58 16.94 11.30
C PRO A 278 -5.04 16.16 12.53
N HIS A 279 -4.43 16.43 13.68
CA HIS A 279 -4.86 15.82 14.94
C HIS A 279 -6.32 16.18 15.24
N GLY A 280 -7.14 15.20 15.59
CA GLY A 280 -8.56 15.38 15.89
C GLY A 280 -9.48 15.43 14.66
N HIS A 281 -8.97 15.15 13.46
CA HIS A 281 -9.80 15.09 12.26
C HIS A 281 -10.76 13.89 12.34
N GLY A 282 -12.06 14.15 12.37
CA GLY A 282 -13.11 13.11 12.47
C GLY A 282 -13.99 13.18 13.71
N THR A 283 -13.71 14.07 14.68
CA THR A 283 -14.55 14.24 15.84
C THR A 283 -15.74 15.19 15.62
N GLU A 284 -15.79 15.91 14.50
CA GLU A 284 -16.84 16.93 14.24
C GLU A 284 -18.08 16.40 13.47
N GLU A 285 -18.02 15.24 12.82
CA GLU A 285 -19.17 14.73 12.02
C GLU A 285 -20.14 13.81 12.79
N SER A 286 -19.91 13.55 14.08
CA SER A 286 -20.84 12.73 14.90
C SER A 286 -21.87 13.55 15.67
N ALA A 287 -21.99 14.85 15.45
CA ALA A 287 -22.86 15.76 16.18
C ALA A 287 -23.88 16.52 15.30
N ALA A 288 -24.24 15.98 14.12
CA ALA A 288 -25.30 16.56 13.29
C ALA A 288 -26.38 15.53 12.92
#